data_f721b6b8bc699542119fcb7bf3ee4625
#
_entry.id   f721b6b8bc699542119fcb7bf3ee4625
#
_cell.length_a   1.000
_cell.length_b   1.000
_cell.length_c   1.000
_cell.angle_alpha   90.00
_cell.angle_beta   90.00
_cell.angle_gamma   90.00
#
_symmetry.space_group_name_H-M   'P 1'
#
loop_
_entity.id
_entity.type
_entity.pdbx_description
1 polymer ?
#
loop_
_entity_poly.entity_id
_entity_poly.type
_entity_poly.pdbx_seq_one_letter_code
_entity_poly.pdbx_strand_id
1 'polypeptide(L)'
;MKKIAISGSAFAIGQQLGEFGRDAWHRELTQTRLWQTVVAMQGSEQLQTMRATVMAQYPLIWQELQGMAQGLAASVEEVFAWNCRGDLVRSTSDGCTTVAGCTPTGELLIAHNEDGFPQLRDDCALVSITPDEGLGFTSFAYPGSIPGHTFAVNEKGIVNTVNNIRAQHRPMGLPRQVLARAALNASTLDEAVLQLTTHSRAGAFHHTLGQMGDHRLLSVEATGSGCSVVEVTATMGHANHLIHPVMADVQQVITASSASRQSRLIAWLASQPQLDADAARAILSDQHDAELPIYRLSPQDPDDENTLATAVFTLGAKRVDWQVFGLDRDEAAWQGRVS
;
A
#
# COMPACT_ATOMS: atom_id res chain seq x y z
N MET A 1 1.40 8.14 16.30
CA MET A 1 2.02 7.94 14.97
C MET A 1 3.22 8.85 14.81
N LYS A 2 4.39 8.31 14.41
CA LYS A 2 5.63 9.06 14.18
C LYS A 2 5.62 9.71 12.79
N LYS A 3 6.38 10.82 12.63
CA LYS A 3 6.71 11.39 11.32
C LYS A 3 8.22 11.55 11.24
N ILE A 4 8.83 11.07 10.17
CA ILE A 4 10.28 11.12 9.97
C ILE A 4 10.61 11.65 8.57
N ALA A 5 11.74 12.36 8.47
CA ALA A 5 12.30 12.82 7.21
C ALA A 5 13.59 12.04 6.94
N ILE A 6 13.71 11.53 5.73
CA ILE A 6 14.81 10.68 5.27
C ILE A 6 15.34 11.25 3.95
N SER A 7 16.66 11.26 3.76
CA SER A 7 17.25 11.77 2.52
C SER A 7 18.57 11.08 2.19
N GLY A 8 19.01 11.21 0.95
CA GLY A 8 20.30 10.77 0.45
C GLY A 8 20.23 9.75 -0.67
N SER A 9 21.30 8.99 -0.86
CA SER A 9 21.34 7.91 -1.84
C SER A 9 20.34 6.79 -1.51
N ALA A 10 19.98 5.97 -2.49
CA ALA A 10 19.08 4.84 -2.29
C ALA A 10 19.52 3.95 -1.11
N PHE A 11 20.82 3.67 -1.00
CA PHE A 11 21.38 2.91 0.13
C PHE A 11 21.18 3.65 1.46
N ALA A 12 21.47 4.95 1.52
CA ALA A 12 21.32 5.75 2.74
C ALA A 12 19.85 5.86 3.19
N ILE A 13 18.92 5.97 2.22
CA ILE A 13 17.48 5.94 2.49
C ILE A 13 17.09 4.60 3.12
N GLY A 14 17.51 3.50 2.50
CA GLY A 14 17.26 2.17 3.04
C GLY A 14 17.83 2.00 4.44
N GLN A 15 19.06 2.46 4.70
CA GLN A 15 19.68 2.38 6.00
C GLN A 15 18.87 3.12 7.07
N GLN A 16 18.45 4.35 6.81
CA GLN A 16 17.62 5.14 7.72
C GLN A 16 16.24 4.49 7.98
N LEU A 17 15.62 3.90 6.95
CA LEU A 17 14.39 3.11 7.10
C LEU A 17 14.63 1.87 7.97
N GLY A 18 15.77 1.19 7.80
CA GLY A 18 16.15 0.06 8.63
C GLY A 18 16.41 0.46 10.08
N GLU A 19 17.14 1.54 10.32
CA GLU A 19 17.38 2.07 11.67
C GLU A 19 16.08 2.44 12.38
N PHE A 20 15.15 3.08 11.66
CA PHE A 20 13.80 3.35 12.17
C PHE A 20 13.06 2.09 12.58
N GLY A 21 13.12 1.03 11.80
CA GLY A 21 12.35 -0.20 12.00
C GLY A 21 13.04 -1.26 12.87
N ARG A 22 14.31 -1.07 13.27
CA ARG A 22 15.14 -2.11 13.90
C ARG A 22 14.53 -2.75 15.12
N ASP A 23 14.06 -1.95 16.06
CA ASP A 23 13.54 -2.46 17.34
C ASP A 23 12.27 -3.30 17.10
N ALA A 24 11.35 -2.81 16.27
CA ALA A 24 10.12 -3.52 15.94
C ALA A 24 10.39 -4.78 15.09
N TRP A 25 11.37 -4.73 14.19
CA TRP A 25 11.80 -5.89 13.42
C TRP A 25 12.18 -7.06 14.32
N HIS A 26 13.07 -6.81 15.29
CA HIS A 26 13.58 -7.87 16.18
C HIS A 26 12.58 -8.26 17.28
N ARG A 27 11.82 -7.30 17.80
CA ARG A 27 10.88 -7.54 18.91
C ARG A 27 9.59 -8.20 18.43
N GLU A 28 9.05 -7.76 17.29
CA GLU A 28 7.72 -8.14 16.83
C GLU A 28 7.78 -9.03 15.58
N LEU A 29 8.35 -8.54 14.47
CA LEU A 29 8.20 -9.18 13.16
C LEU A 29 8.86 -10.55 13.09
N THR A 30 10.11 -10.67 13.57
CA THR A 30 10.83 -11.96 13.55
C THR A 30 10.19 -13.04 14.42
N GLN A 31 9.28 -12.67 15.32
CA GLN A 31 8.54 -13.60 16.18
C GLN A 31 7.26 -14.12 15.52
N THR A 32 6.82 -13.50 14.40
CA THR A 32 5.57 -13.89 13.76
C THR A 32 5.69 -15.21 13.00
N ARG A 33 4.58 -15.95 12.94
CA ARG A 33 4.48 -17.16 12.12
C ARG A 33 4.70 -16.85 10.63
N LEU A 34 4.22 -15.66 10.18
CA LEU A 34 4.41 -15.20 8.81
C LEU A 34 5.89 -15.06 8.49
N TRP A 35 6.67 -14.42 9.37
CA TRP A 35 8.11 -14.31 9.23
C TRP A 35 8.79 -15.66 9.07
N GLN A 36 8.52 -16.59 9.98
CA GLN A 36 9.10 -17.94 9.94
C GLN A 36 8.80 -18.66 8.64
N THR A 37 7.57 -18.52 8.12
CA THR A 37 7.15 -19.11 6.85
C THR A 37 7.91 -18.50 5.67
N VAL A 38 8.06 -17.19 5.64
CA VAL A 38 8.71 -16.45 4.55
C VAL A 38 10.22 -16.70 4.54
N VAL A 39 10.87 -16.66 5.70
CA VAL A 39 12.31 -16.87 5.82
C VAL A 39 12.71 -18.33 5.49
N ALA A 40 11.85 -19.29 5.76
CA ALA A 40 12.07 -20.69 5.34
C ALA A 40 12.16 -20.86 3.81
N MET A 41 11.68 -19.86 3.04
CA MET A 41 11.79 -19.85 1.57
C MET A 41 13.10 -19.23 1.05
N GLN A 42 13.99 -18.75 1.93
CA GLN A 42 15.34 -18.30 1.54
C GLN A 42 16.05 -19.43 0.78
N GLY A 43 16.77 -19.07 -0.28
CA GLY A 43 17.44 -20.04 -1.14
C GLY A 43 16.53 -20.74 -2.15
N SER A 44 15.20 -20.53 -2.14
CA SER A 44 14.33 -21.07 -3.18
C SER A 44 14.66 -20.48 -4.56
N GLU A 45 14.47 -21.26 -5.62
CA GLU A 45 14.66 -20.81 -6.99
C GLU A 45 13.81 -19.57 -7.31
N GLN A 46 12.58 -19.53 -6.79
CA GLN A 46 11.67 -18.40 -6.95
C GLN A 46 12.27 -17.11 -6.39
N LEU A 47 12.75 -17.12 -5.15
CA LEU A 47 13.33 -15.94 -4.51
C LEU A 47 14.65 -15.49 -5.15
N GLN A 48 15.49 -16.46 -5.57
CA GLN A 48 16.74 -16.18 -6.28
C GLN A 48 16.47 -15.51 -7.64
N THR A 49 15.49 -15.99 -8.39
CA THR A 49 15.10 -15.41 -9.68
C THR A 49 14.52 -14.01 -9.51
N MET A 50 13.62 -13.81 -8.53
CA MET A 50 13.12 -12.48 -8.18
C MET A 50 14.25 -11.51 -7.85
N ARG A 51 15.21 -11.93 -7.01
CA ARG A 51 16.38 -11.14 -6.64
C ARG A 51 17.20 -10.73 -7.86
N ALA A 52 17.54 -11.68 -8.71
CA ALA A 52 18.31 -11.40 -9.93
C ALA A 52 17.59 -10.40 -10.84
N THR A 53 16.27 -10.54 -10.99
CA THR A 53 15.44 -9.62 -11.79
C THR A 53 15.40 -8.23 -11.18
N VAL A 54 15.22 -8.10 -9.86
CA VAL A 54 15.23 -6.80 -9.17
C VAL A 54 16.59 -6.13 -9.28
N MET A 55 17.69 -6.86 -9.08
CA MET A 55 19.06 -6.31 -9.23
C MET A 55 19.31 -5.77 -10.64
N ALA A 56 18.81 -6.44 -11.66
CA ALA A 56 19.01 -6.05 -13.06
C ALA A 56 18.10 -4.88 -13.49
N GLN A 57 16.84 -4.85 -13.06
CA GLN A 57 15.85 -3.88 -13.55
C GLN A 57 15.65 -2.70 -12.61
N TYR A 58 15.88 -2.87 -11.31
CA TYR A 58 15.67 -1.87 -10.27
C TYR A 58 16.88 -1.75 -9.33
N PRO A 59 18.08 -1.42 -9.84
CA PRO A 59 19.31 -1.40 -9.05
C PRO A 59 19.26 -0.42 -7.86
N LEU A 60 18.56 0.72 -7.98
CA LEU A 60 18.40 1.66 -6.87
C LEU A 60 17.50 1.08 -5.76
N ILE A 61 16.41 0.39 -6.12
CA ILE A 61 15.56 -0.28 -5.10
C ILE A 61 16.33 -1.42 -4.44
N TRP A 62 17.17 -2.12 -5.18
CA TRP A 62 18.05 -3.12 -4.59
C TRP A 62 19.04 -2.52 -3.58
N GLN A 63 19.63 -1.36 -3.90
CA GLN A 63 20.49 -0.62 -2.95
C GLN A 63 19.70 -0.16 -1.71
N GLU A 64 18.45 0.27 -1.88
CA GLU A 64 17.55 0.61 -0.77
C GLU A 64 17.32 -0.60 0.15
N LEU A 65 17.08 -1.79 -0.41
CA LEU A 65 16.96 -3.05 0.35
C LEU A 65 18.26 -3.43 1.07
N GLN A 66 19.42 -3.25 0.43
CA GLN A 66 20.73 -3.49 1.05
C GLN A 66 20.99 -2.53 2.23
N GLY A 67 20.69 -1.24 2.04
CA GLY A 67 20.76 -0.26 3.12
C GLY A 67 19.82 -0.59 4.27
N MET A 68 18.58 -0.98 3.95
CA MET A 68 17.59 -1.39 4.95
C MET A 68 18.08 -2.58 5.77
N ALA A 69 18.68 -3.57 5.15
CA ALA A 69 19.26 -4.71 5.84
C ALA A 69 20.36 -4.29 6.82
N GLN A 70 21.25 -3.37 6.41
CA GLN A 70 22.27 -2.81 7.30
C GLN A 70 21.63 -2.07 8.46
N GLY A 71 20.64 -1.21 8.19
CA GLY A 71 19.93 -0.44 9.21
C GLY A 71 19.19 -1.32 10.21
N LEU A 72 18.58 -2.41 9.77
CA LEU A 72 17.90 -3.40 10.62
C LEU A 72 18.88 -4.30 11.41
N ALA A 73 20.16 -4.34 11.08
CA ALA A 73 21.11 -5.36 11.52
C ALA A 73 20.63 -6.79 11.19
N ALA A 74 20.13 -6.97 9.95
CA ALA A 74 19.62 -8.21 9.38
C ALA A 74 20.34 -8.55 8.08
N SER A 75 20.21 -9.76 7.57
CA SER A 75 20.72 -10.10 6.24
C SER A 75 19.86 -9.51 5.12
N VAL A 76 20.47 -9.20 4.00
CA VAL A 76 19.72 -8.70 2.83
C VAL A 76 18.76 -9.75 2.29
N GLU A 77 19.07 -11.03 2.44
CA GLU A 77 18.23 -12.16 2.08
C GLU A 77 16.95 -12.19 2.91
N GLU A 78 17.03 -11.95 4.23
CA GLU A 78 15.86 -11.85 5.12
C GLU A 78 14.99 -10.68 4.75
N VAL A 79 15.58 -9.50 4.59
CA VAL A 79 14.85 -8.28 4.23
C VAL A 79 14.19 -8.40 2.86
N PHE A 80 14.89 -8.97 1.87
CA PHE A 80 14.32 -9.20 0.57
C PHE A 80 13.17 -10.22 0.60
N ALA A 81 13.36 -11.34 1.30
CA ALA A 81 12.28 -12.34 1.48
C ALA A 81 11.04 -11.73 2.12
N TRP A 82 11.21 -10.90 3.16
CA TRP A 82 10.12 -10.19 3.81
C TRP A 82 9.38 -9.24 2.85
N ASN A 83 10.12 -8.51 2.03
CA ASN A 83 9.55 -7.61 1.02
C ASN A 83 8.90 -8.37 -0.17
N CYS A 84 9.15 -9.67 -0.29
CA CYS A 84 8.47 -10.57 -1.23
C CYS A 84 7.36 -11.42 -0.57
N ARG A 85 7.00 -11.19 0.72
CA ARG A 85 6.08 -12.06 1.47
C ARG A 85 4.77 -12.34 0.73
N GLY A 86 4.17 -11.33 0.12
CA GLY A 86 2.92 -11.47 -0.61
C GLY A 86 3.05 -12.16 -1.97
N ASP A 87 4.28 -12.32 -2.46
CA ASP A 87 4.61 -13.07 -3.66
C ASP A 87 4.92 -14.54 -3.35
N LEU A 88 5.36 -14.81 -2.12
CA LEU A 88 5.79 -16.12 -1.65
C LEU A 88 4.68 -16.91 -0.96
N VAL A 89 3.85 -16.25 -0.15
CA VAL A 89 2.82 -16.92 0.67
C VAL A 89 1.40 -16.52 0.25
N ARG A 90 0.42 -17.40 0.51
CA ARG A 90 -0.96 -17.22 0.03
C ARG A 90 -1.78 -16.23 0.85
N SER A 91 -1.46 -16.09 2.11
CA SER A 91 -2.15 -15.19 3.02
C SER A 91 -1.12 -14.36 3.75
N THR A 92 -1.30 -13.07 3.73
CA THR A 92 -0.54 -12.10 4.50
C THR A 92 -1.53 -11.30 5.33
N SER A 93 -1.12 -10.85 6.51
CA SER A 93 -1.87 -9.95 7.36
C SER A 93 -1.69 -8.52 6.83
N ASP A 94 -2.35 -8.23 5.71
CA ASP A 94 -2.32 -6.91 5.06
C ASP A 94 -3.74 -6.61 4.55
N GLY A 95 -4.60 -6.02 5.40
CA GLY A 95 -5.94 -5.54 5.06
C GLY A 95 -5.90 -4.07 4.64
N CYS A 96 -6.85 -3.67 3.85
CA CYS A 96 -6.99 -2.27 3.43
C CYS A 96 -8.41 -2.00 2.95
N THR A 97 -8.83 -0.74 3.03
CA THR A 97 -10.10 -0.30 2.46
C THR A 97 -9.90 1.05 1.79
N THR A 98 -10.23 1.15 0.51
CA THR A 98 -10.15 2.40 -0.26
C THR A 98 -11.52 2.87 -0.67
N VAL A 99 -11.77 4.17 -0.62
CA VAL A 99 -12.88 4.86 -1.29
C VAL A 99 -12.32 5.96 -2.16
N ALA A 100 -12.89 6.14 -3.34
CA ALA A 100 -12.42 7.13 -4.29
C ALA A 100 -13.56 7.66 -5.17
N GLY A 101 -13.41 8.89 -5.68
CA GLY A 101 -14.41 9.52 -6.54
C GLY A 101 -14.15 11.00 -6.74
N CYS A 102 -15.15 11.69 -7.30
CA CYS A 102 -15.13 13.13 -7.45
C CYS A 102 -15.93 13.80 -6.32
N THR A 103 -15.38 14.89 -5.79
CA THR A 103 -16.08 15.74 -4.83
C THR A 103 -17.15 16.59 -5.53
N PRO A 104 -18.11 17.16 -4.79
CA PRO A 104 -19.08 18.11 -5.35
C PRO A 104 -18.45 19.36 -5.99
N THR A 105 -17.21 19.69 -5.61
CA THR A 105 -16.43 20.81 -6.17
C THR A 105 -15.62 20.44 -7.41
N GLY A 106 -15.66 19.15 -7.84
CA GLY A 106 -14.97 18.65 -9.02
C GLY A 106 -13.49 18.27 -8.79
N GLU A 107 -13.03 18.26 -7.54
CA GLU A 107 -11.71 17.74 -7.18
C GLU A 107 -11.79 16.20 -7.08
N LEU A 108 -10.68 15.51 -7.36
CA LEU A 108 -10.60 14.07 -7.12
C LEU A 108 -10.33 13.81 -5.64
N LEU A 109 -10.90 12.71 -5.13
CA LEU A 109 -10.69 12.29 -3.75
C LEU A 109 -10.30 10.80 -3.72
N ILE A 110 -9.25 10.50 -2.95
CA ILE A 110 -8.84 9.13 -2.61
C ILE A 110 -8.69 9.08 -1.10
N ALA A 111 -9.37 8.13 -0.45
CA ALA A 111 -9.21 7.89 0.98
C ALA A 111 -8.99 6.40 1.24
N HIS A 112 -8.16 6.09 2.25
CA HIS A 112 -7.64 4.74 2.43
C HIS A 112 -7.41 4.42 3.91
N ASN A 113 -7.94 3.28 4.37
CA ASN A 113 -7.53 2.63 5.61
C ASN A 113 -6.42 1.64 5.31
N GLU A 114 -5.32 1.78 6.02
CA GLU A 114 -4.24 0.81 6.07
C GLU A 114 -4.41 -0.06 7.32
N ASP A 115 -4.64 -1.35 7.11
CA ASP A 115 -4.77 -2.34 8.18
C ASP A 115 -3.53 -3.22 8.23
N GLY A 116 -3.09 -3.56 9.42
CA GLY A 116 -1.91 -4.40 9.63
C GLY A 116 -1.83 -4.92 11.05
N PHE A 117 -0.70 -5.55 11.40
CA PHE A 117 -0.47 -6.11 12.72
C PHE A 117 -0.68 -5.07 13.82
N PRO A 118 -1.59 -5.32 14.78
CA PRO A 118 -1.93 -4.36 15.85
C PRO A 118 -0.71 -3.91 16.66
N GLN A 119 0.25 -4.82 16.90
CA GLN A 119 1.48 -4.55 17.65
C GLN A 119 2.43 -3.56 16.97
N LEU A 120 2.29 -3.32 15.66
CA LEU A 120 3.12 -2.36 14.92
C LEU A 120 2.56 -0.93 14.92
N ARG A 121 1.42 -0.68 15.55
CA ARG A 121 0.76 0.64 15.52
C ARG A 121 1.68 1.79 15.89
N ASP A 122 2.46 1.63 16.95
CA ASP A 122 3.37 2.66 17.44
C ASP A 122 4.74 2.63 16.77
N ASP A 123 5.01 1.60 15.98
CA ASP A 123 6.26 1.39 15.26
C ASP A 123 6.19 1.78 13.78
N CYS A 124 4.99 2.08 13.26
CA CYS A 124 4.82 2.65 11.92
C CYS A 124 5.03 4.17 11.93
N ALA A 125 5.36 4.73 10.78
CA ALA A 125 5.57 6.16 10.60
C ALA A 125 5.05 6.68 9.27
N LEU A 126 4.71 7.99 9.25
CA LEU A 126 4.65 8.74 8.00
C LEU A 126 6.07 9.19 7.65
N VAL A 127 6.62 8.71 6.54
CA VAL A 127 7.97 9.02 6.09
C VAL A 127 7.92 10.00 4.93
N SER A 128 8.70 11.09 5.01
CA SER A 128 8.95 12.00 3.88
C SER A 128 10.36 11.74 3.38
N ILE A 129 10.49 11.28 2.14
CA ILE A 129 11.74 10.85 1.54
C ILE A 129 12.16 11.85 0.45
N THR A 130 13.41 12.29 0.53
CA THR A 130 14.06 13.15 -0.48
C THR A 130 15.30 12.41 -1.01
N PRO A 131 15.19 11.66 -2.12
CA PRO A 131 16.29 10.91 -2.68
C PRO A 131 17.24 11.82 -3.46
N ASP A 132 18.53 11.43 -3.56
CA ASP A 132 19.50 12.08 -4.44
C ASP A 132 19.14 11.85 -5.92
N GLU A 133 18.53 10.69 -6.22
CA GLU A 133 18.07 10.31 -7.55
C GLU A 133 16.61 9.85 -7.50
N GLY A 134 15.76 10.39 -8.39
CA GLY A 134 14.32 10.10 -8.44
C GLY A 134 13.48 11.21 -7.80
N LEU A 135 12.22 10.89 -7.52
CA LEU A 135 11.25 11.86 -6.99
C LEU A 135 11.13 11.75 -5.47
N GLY A 136 10.97 12.90 -4.82
CA GLY A 136 10.57 12.97 -3.43
C GLY A 136 9.13 12.50 -3.23
N PHE A 137 8.85 11.87 -2.09
CA PHE A 137 7.51 11.39 -1.77
C PHE A 137 7.27 11.31 -0.26
N THR A 138 5.99 11.29 0.11
CA THR A 138 5.54 10.97 1.48
C THR A 138 4.71 9.70 1.44
N SER A 139 5.00 8.75 2.33
CA SER A 139 4.32 7.45 2.40
C SER A 139 4.16 6.98 3.84
N PHE A 140 3.15 6.18 4.11
CA PHE A 140 3.10 5.39 5.34
C PHE A 140 4.03 4.19 5.22
N ALA A 141 4.84 3.96 6.25
CA ALA A 141 5.90 2.95 6.24
C ALA A 141 5.80 2.02 7.45
N TYR A 142 5.94 0.73 7.15
CA TYR A 142 6.11 -0.32 8.14
C TYR A 142 7.59 -0.60 8.41
N PRO A 143 7.96 -1.02 9.64
CA PRO A 143 9.27 -1.58 9.91
C PRO A 143 9.67 -2.67 8.91
N GLY A 144 10.86 -2.59 8.36
CA GLY A 144 11.44 -3.61 7.47
C GLY A 144 10.81 -3.72 6.09
N SER A 145 9.91 -2.82 5.70
CA SER A 145 9.28 -2.81 4.37
C SER A 145 9.66 -1.57 3.58
N ILE A 146 10.01 -1.73 2.30
CA ILE A 146 10.19 -0.59 1.40
C ILE A 146 8.85 0.15 1.22
N PRO A 147 8.83 1.50 1.14
CA PRO A 147 7.63 2.28 0.95
C PRO A 147 6.92 1.98 -0.39
N GLY A 148 5.64 2.36 -0.49
CA GLY A 148 4.87 2.31 -1.73
C GLY A 148 3.76 1.26 -1.78
N HIS A 149 3.71 0.33 -0.82
CA HIS A 149 2.69 -0.72 -0.75
C HIS A 149 1.51 -0.38 0.17
N THR A 150 1.42 0.86 0.61
CA THR A 150 0.38 1.39 1.49
C THR A 150 -0.32 2.57 0.80
N PHE A 151 -0.19 3.76 1.35
CA PHE A 151 -0.58 5.01 0.69
C PHE A 151 0.61 5.96 0.59
N ALA A 152 0.65 6.71 -0.51
CA ALA A 152 1.72 7.67 -0.77
C ALA A 152 1.28 8.81 -1.68
N VAL A 153 2.02 9.93 -1.62
CA VAL A 153 1.98 11.00 -2.60
C VAL A 153 3.41 11.42 -2.95
N ASN A 154 3.71 11.54 -4.24
CA ASN A 154 5.02 12.04 -4.69
C ASN A 154 4.99 13.54 -5.02
N GLU A 155 6.16 14.13 -5.26
CA GLU A 155 6.30 15.57 -5.56
C GLU A 155 5.67 16.02 -6.88
N LYS A 156 5.28 15.10 -7.77
CA LYS A 156 4.50 15.38 -8.99
C LYS A 156 2.98 15.32 -8.73
N GLY A 157 2.59 15.16 -7.47
CA GLY A 157 1.20 15.07 -7.06
C GLY A 157 0.52 13.77 -7.45
N ILE A 158 1.28 12.70 -7.73
CA ILE A 158 0.70 11.37 -7.92
C ILE A 158 0.41 10.78 -6.55
N VAL A 159 -0.86 10.47 -6.32
CA VAL A 159 -1.35 9.72 -5.16
C VAL A 159 -1.51 8.26 -5.57
N ASN A 160 -1.03 7.35 -4.73
CA ASN A 160 -1.20 5.91 -4.88
C ASN A 160 -1.63 5.32 -3.54
N THR A 161 -2.76 4.59 -3.53
CA THR A 161 -3.17 3.75 -2.40
C THR A 161 -3.27 2.31 -2.85
N VAL A 162 -2.88 1.37 -1.97
CA VAL A 162 -2.65 -0.02 -2.35
C VAL A 162 -3.47 -0.95 -1.48
N ASN A 163 -4.25 -1.84 -2.11
CA ASN A 163 -4.96 -2.89 -1.40
C ASN A 163 -4.33 -4.26 -1.74
N ASN A 164 -4.03 -5.04 -0.74
CA ASN A 164 -3.54 -6.39 -0.90
C ASN A 164 -4.59 -7.28 -1.59
N ILE A 165 -4.16 -8.04 -2.59
CA ILE A 165 -4.98 -9.05 -3.29
C ILE A 165 -4.35 -10.43 -3.10
N ARG A 166 -5.16 -11.40 -2.69
CA ARG A 166 -4.72 -12.78 -2.41
C ARG A 166 -4.95 -13.69 -3.63
N ALA A 167 -4.36 -13.32 -4.79
CA ALA A 167 -4.40 -14.17 -5.98
C ALA A 167 -3.69 -15.50 -5.74
N GLN A 168 -4.25 -16.60 -6.28
CA GLN A 168 -3.68 -17.94 -6.08
C GLN A 168 -2.51 -18.23 -7.01
N HIS A 169 -2.58 -17.73 -8.27
CA HIS A 169 -1.51 -17.88 -9.24
C HIS A 169 -0.40 -16.86 -9.00
N ARG A 170 0.79 -17.34 -8.72
CA ARG A 170 2.01 -16.57 -8.47
C ARG A 170 3.14 -17.08 -9.34
N PRO A 171 3.22 -16.58 -10.58
CA PRO A 171 4.27 -16.97 -11.50
C PRO A 171 5.61 -16.35 -11.10
N MET A 172 6.64 -16.76 -11.79
CA MET A 172 7.93 -16.07 -11.77
C MET A 172 7.76 -14.65 -12.33
N GLY A 173 8.22 -13.65 -11.59
CA GLY A 173 8.07 -12.25 -11.98
C GLY A 173 8.68 -11.31 -10.94
N LEU A 174 8.47 -10.01 -11.16
CA LEU A 174 8.88 -8.98 -10.21
C LEU A 174 7.99 -9.00 -8.96
N PRO A 175 8.58 -8.80 -7.78
CA PRO A 175 7.80 -8.65 -6.56
C PRO A 175 6.87 -7.43 -6.64
N ARG A 176 5.61 -7.63 -6.25
CA ARG A 176 4.58 -6.59 -6.28
C ARG A 176 4.97 -5.33 -5.49
N GLN A 177 5.69 -5.51 -4.39
CA GLN A 177 6.12 -4.41 -3.53
C GLN A 177 7.23 -3.56 -4.18
N VAL A 178 8.12 -4.20 -4.95
CA VAL A 178 9.13 -3.50 -5.77
C VAL A 178 8.46 -2.66 -6.86
N LEU A 179 7.44 -3.19 -7.53
CA LEU A 179 6.69 -2.44 -8.55
C LEU A 179 5.93 -1.25 -7.93
N ALA A 180 5.32 -1.44 -6.76
CA ALA A 180 4.65 -0.37 -6.03
C ALA A 180 5.63 0.73 -5.61
N ARG A 181 6.85 0.37 -5.14
CA ARG A 181 7.93 1.33 -4.84
C ARG A 181 8.40 2.07 -6.09
N ALA A 182 8.56 1.35 -7.22
CA ALA A 182 8.98 1.94 -8.48
C ALA A 182 7.95 2.95 -9.03
N ALA A 183 6.66 2.69 -8.85
CA ALA A 183 5.58 3.59 -9.27
C ALA A 183 5.64 4.97 -8.58
N LEU A 184 6.27 5.08 -7.40
CA LEU A 184 6.46 6.38 -6.73
C LEU A 184 7.45 7.30 -7.46
N ASN A 185 8.27 6.76 -8.37
CA ASN A 185 9.18 7.56 -9.20
C ASN A 185 8.55 8.00 -10.54
N ALA A 186 7.27 7.72 -10.77
CA ALA A 186 6.57 8.15 -11.96
C ALA A 186 6.32 9.67 -11.94
N SER A 187 6.51 10.33 -13.08
CA SER A 187 6.23 11.76 -13.25
C SER A 187 4.82 12.03 -13.76
N THR A 188 4.18 11.02 -14.37
CA THR A 188 2.82 11.09 -14.88
C THR A 188 1.99 9.90 -14.43
N LEU A 189 0.67 10.07 -14.43
CA LEU A 189 -0.27 9.00 -14.10
C LEU A 189 -0.10 7.80 -15.04
N ASP A 190 0.14 8.04 -16.33
CA ASP A 190 0.34 6.99 -17.31
C ASP A 190 1.65 6.21 -17.08
N GLU A 191 2.74 6.88 -16.67
CA GLU A 191 3.98 6.21 -16.26
C GLU A 191 3.77 5.32 -15.03
N ALA A 192 3.01 5.79 -14.03
CA ALA A 192 2.69 4.99 -12.85
C ALA A 192 1.91 3.72 -13.23
N VAL A 193 0.88 3.85 -14.07
CA VAL A 193 0.12 2.72 -14.59
C VAL A 193 1.00 1.77 -15.40
N LEU A 194 1.84 2.29 -16.29
CA LEU A 194 2.76 1.49 -17.10
C LEU A 194 3.70 0.68 -16.21
N GLN A 195 4.25 1.29 -15.16
CA GLN A 195 5.11 0.61 -14.19
C GLN A 195 4.42 -0.58 -13.52
N LEU A 196 3.12 -0.46 -13.22
CA LEU A 196 2.34 -1.49 -12.55
C LEU A 196 1.83 -2.58 -13.49
N THR A 197 1.70 -2.31 -14.80
CA THR A 197 0.97 -3.19 -15.73
C THR A 197 1.84 -3.89 -16.78
N THR A 198 3.03 -3.37 -17.09
CA THR A 198 3.86 -3.88 -18.20
C THR A 198 4.68 -5.11 -17.81
N HIS A 199 5.13 -5.20 -16.56
CA HIS A 199 6.05 -6.25 -16.13
C HIS A 199 5.33 -7.55 -15.74
N SER A 200 6.02 -8.68 -15.87
CA SER A 200 5.59 -9.92 -15.24
C SER A 200 5.62 -9.76 -13.72
N ARG A 201 4.53 -10.06 -13.04
CA ARG A 201 4.33 -9.88 -11.60
C ARG A 201 4.25 -11.23 -10.91
N ALA A 202 4.93 -11.35 -9.76
CA ALA A 202 4.88 -12.55 -8.94
C ALA A 202 3.65 -12.59 -8.01
N GLY A 203 3.18 -11.44 -7.56
CA GLY A 203 2.03 -11.27 -6.67
C GLY A 203 0.95 -10.36 -7.24
N ALA A 204 0.02 -9.93 -6.39
CA ALA A 204 -1.12 -9.12 -6.80
C ALA A 204 -1.39 -7.98 -5.82
N PHE A 205 -1.67 -6.81 -6.40
CA PHE A 205 -2.19 -5.63 -5.71
C PHE A 205 -3.32 -4.99 -6.51
N HIS A 206 -4.19 -4.29 -5.80
CA HIS A 206 -5.01 -3.23 -6.38
C HIS A 206 -4.38 -1.88 -6.03
N HIS A 207 -4.37 -0.97 -6.99
CA HIS A 207 -3.92 0.40 -6.82
C HIS A 207 -5.05 1.37 -7.18
N THR A 208 -5.24 2.41 -6.36
CA THR A 208 -6.05 3.57 -6.74
C THR A 208 -5.11 4.74 -6.96
N LEU A 209 -5.13 5.28 -8.17
CA LEU A 209 -4.18 6.29 -8.63
C LEU A 209 -4.91 7.55 -9.09
N GLY A 210 -4.38 8.70 -8.72
CA GLY A 210 -4.76 10.00 -9.26
C GLY A 210 -3.55 10.93 -9.30
N GLN A 211 -3.60 11.99 -10.11
CA GLN A 211 -2.53 12.98 -10.20
C GLN A 211 -3.08 14.40 -10.13
N MET A 212 -2.35 15.28 -9.48
CA MET A 212 -2.58 16.72 -9.51
C MET A 212 -2.68 17.22 -10.96
N GLY A 213 -3.78 17.90 -11.30
CA GLY A 213 -4.00 18.46 -12.63
C GLY A 213 -4.47 17.47 -13.69
N ASP A 214 -4.51 16.17 -13.41
CA ASP A 214 -5.19 15.17 -14.23
C ASP A 214 -6.65 15.01 -13.75
N HIS A 215 -7.58 14.80 -14.66
CA HIS A 215 -8.98 14.61 -14.33
C HIS A 215 -9.35 13.13 -14.13
N ARG A 216 -8.42 12.23 -14.44
CA ARG A 216 -8.63 10.78 -14.31
C ARG A 216 -8.32 10.29 -12.91
N LEU A 217 -9.18 9.41 -12.43
CA LEU A 217 -8.97 8.60 -11.25
C LEU A 217 -9.00 7.14 -11.69
N LEU A 218 -7.92 6.39 -11.42
CA LEU A 218 -7.72 5.07 -11.98
C LEU A 218 -7.72 4.00 -10.88
N SER A 219 -8.48 2.94 -11.12
CA SER A 219 -8.47 1.68 -10.37
C SER A 219 -7.69 0.64 -11.17
N VAL A 220 -6.63 0.09 -10.61
CA VAL A 220 -5.73 -0.84 -11.29
C VAL A 220 -5.64 -2.14 -10.49
N GLU A 221 -6.22 -3.21 -11.01
CA GLU A 221 -6.02 -4.55 -10.47
C GLU A 221 -4.89 -5.22 -11.26
N ALA A 222 -3.78 -5.51 -10.59
CA ALA A 222 -2.59 -6.09 -11.19
C ALA A 222 -2.22 -7.41 -10.50
N THR A 223 -2.21 -8.50 -11.28
CA THR A 223 -1.93 -9.87 -10.79
C THR A 223 -0.90 -10.57 -11.67
N GLY A 224 -0.40 -11.71 -11.25
CA GLY A 224 0.44 -12.57 -12.07
C GLY A 224 -0.27 -13.16 -13.31
N SER A 225 -1.59 -13.14 -13.34
CA SER A 225 -2.39 -13.66 -14.47
C SER A 225 -2.78 -12.57 -15.49
N GLY A 226 -2.68 -11.30 -15.12
CA GLY A 226 -3.05 -10.17 -15.95
C GLY A 226 -3.33 -8.93 -15.13
N CYS A 227 -3.77 -7.87 -15.81
CA CYS A 227 -4.14 -6.61 -15.16
C CYS A 227 -5.38 -6.00 -15.81
N SER A 228 -6.07 -5.17 -15.03
CA SER A 228 -7.21 -4.38 -15.45
C SER A 228 -7.05 -2.96 -14.97
N VAL A 229 -7.22 -1.99 -15.86
CA VAL A 229 -7.23 -0.56 -15.57
C VAL A 229 -8.60 -0.02 -15.87
N VAL A 230 -9.25 0.56 -14.88
CA VAL A 230 -10.61 1.13 -14.99
C VAL A 230 -10.58 2.57 -14.53
N GLU A 231 -11.12 3.48 -15.33
CA GLU A 231 -11.35 4.85 -14.91
C GLU A 231 -12.57 4.93 -13.98
N VAL A 232 -12.39 5.54 -12.82
CA VAL A 232 -13.46 5.75 -11.84
C VAL A 232 -14.26 6.98 -12.24
N THR A 233 -15.38 6.77 -12.91
CA THR A 233 -16.27 7.86 -13.38
C THR A 233 -17.35 8.27 -12.38
N ALA A 234 -17.51 7.48 -11.32
CA ALA A 234 -18.40 7.76 -10.19
C ALA A 234 -17.63 7.56 -8.88
N THR A 235 -18.31 7.17 -7.81
CA THR A 235 -17.66 6.74 -6.57
C THR A 235 -17.30 5.25 -6.63
N MET A 236 -16.18 4.87 -6.04
CA MET A 236 -15.70 3.50 -5.96
C MET A 236 -15.30 3.15 -4.53
N GLY A 237 -15.55 1.91 -4.13
CA GLY A 237 -15.01 1.30 -2.93
C GLY A 237 -14.28 0.00 -3.25
N HIS A 238 -13.12 -0.23 -2.67
CA HIS A 238 -12.31 -1.43 -2.88
C HIS A 238 -11.74 -1.96 -1.57
N ALA A 239 -11.99 -3.23 -1.27
CA ALA A 239 -11.38 -3.94 -0.16
C ALA A 239 -10.18 -4.79 -0.64
N ASN A 240 -10.11 -6.10 -0.31
CA ASN A 240 -8.92 -6.92 -0.59
C ASN A 240 -9.21 -8.12 -1.51
N HIS A 241 -10.03 -7.91 -2.54
CA HIS A 241 -10.25 -8.92 -3.58
C HIS A 241 -10.60 -8.25 -4.91
N LEU A 242 -10.31 -8.93 -6.01
CA LEU A 242 -10.58 -8.46 -7.36
C LEU A 242 -12.09 -8.28 -7.58
N ILE A 243 -12.46 -7.13 -8.12
CA ILE A 243 -13.85 -6.74 -8.39
C ILE A 243 -14.07 -6.29 -9.84
N HIS A 244 -12.99 -6.08 -10.61
CA HIS A 244 -13.14 -5.70 -12.03
C HIS A 244 -13.71 -6.88 -12.84
N PRO A 245 -14.72 -6.67 -13.68
CA PRO A 245 -15.37 -7.76 -14.42
C PRO A 245 -14.42 -8.62 -15.25
N VAL A 246 -13.38 -8.00 -15.85
CA VAL A 246 -12.38 -8.72 -16.66
C VAL A 246 -11.44 -9.59 -15.83
N MET A 247 -11.44 -9.44 -14.51
CA MET A 247 -10.64 -10.21 -13.57
C MET A 247 -11.44 -11.29 -12.84
N ALA A 248 -12.72 -11.48 -13.18
CA ALA A 248 -13.66 -12.40 -12.50
C ALA A 248 -13.19 -13.87 -12.48
N ASP A 249 -12.47 -14.30 -13.51
CA ASP A 249 -11.96 -15.69 -13.62
C ASP A 249 -10.64 -15.91 -12.89
N VAL A 250 -10.00 -14.85 -12.34
CA VAL A 250 -8.75 -14.98 -11.61
C VAL A 250 -9.01 -15.62 -10.24
N GLN A 251 -8.40 -16.79 -10.02
CA GLN A 251 -8.53 -17.51 -8.77
C GLN A 251 -7.88 -16.72 -7.61
N GLN A 252 -8.65 -16.46 -6.57
CA GLN A 252 -8.23 -15.67 -5.40
C GLN A 252 -8.82 -16.22 -4.10
N VAL A 253 -8.23 -15.81 -2.98
CA VAL A 253 -8.80 -16.03 -1.64
C VAL A 253 -9.52 -14.76 -1.23
N ILE A 254 -10.82 -14.85 -0.98
CA ILE A 254 -11.63 -13.75 -0.44
C ILE A 254 -11.88 -14.07 1.03
N THR A 255 -11.31 -13.27 1.93
CA THR A 255 -11.58 -13.42 3.38
C THR A 255 -12.97 -12.91 3.73
N ALA A 256 -13.55 -13.40 4.82
CA ALA A 256 -14.83 -12.92 5.30
C ALA A 256 -14.82 -11.41 5.57
N SER A 257 -13.74 -10.90 6.16
CA SER A 257 -13.52 -9.46 6.37
C SER A 257 -13.51 -8.67 5.06
N SER A 258 -12.79 -9.14 4.04
CA SER A 258 -12.76 -8.46 2.74
C SER A 258 -14.15 -8.41 2.08
N ALA A 259 -14.91 -9.52 2.14
CA ALA A 259 -16.26 -9.59 1.59
C ALA A 259 -17.24 -8.67 2.35
N SER A 260 -17.21 -8.67 3.68
CA SER A 260 -18.05 -7.81 4.52
C SER A 260 -17.78 -6.34 4.23
N ARG A 261 -16.51 -5.90 4.26
CA ARG A 261 -16.13 -4.52 3.99
C ARG A 261 -16.54 -4.07 2.59
N GLN A 262 -16.34 -4.92 1.57
CA GLN A 262 -16.76 -4.60 0.20
C GLN A 262 -18.27 -4.44 0.09
N SER A 263 -19.05 -5.33 0.70
CA SER A 263 -20.51 -5.25 0.70
C SER A 263 -21.00 -3.98 1.41
N ARG A 264 -20.37 -3.63 2.54
CA ARG A 264 -20.67 -2.40 3.28
C ARG A 264 -20.36 -1.15 2.47
N LEU A 265 -19.22 -1.12 1.77
CA LEU A 265 -18.85 -0.02 0.87
C LEU A 265 -19.89 0.16 -0.25
N ILE A 266 -20.29 -0.92 -0.92
CA ILE A 266 -21.28 -0.88 -1.99
C ILE A 266 -22.61 -0.29 -1.47
N ALA A 267 -23.11 -0.79 -0.34
CA ALA A 267 -24.35 -0.32 0.25
C ALA A 267 -24.29 1.16 0.67
N TRP A 268 -23.15 1.57 1.26
CA TRP A 268 -22.95 2.96 1.69
C TRP A 268 -22.88 3.90 0.48
N LEU A 269 -22.05 3.60 -0.52
CA LEU A 269 -21.89 4.41 -1.72
C LEU A 269 -23.21 4.56 -2.50
N ALA A 270 -24.05 3.52 -2.53
CA ALA A 270 -25.38 3.59 -3.14
C ALA A 270 -26.32 4.58 -2.42
N SER A 271 -26.11 4.83 -1.13
CA SER A 271 -26.89 5.77 -0.30
C SER A 271 -26.30 7.18 -0.25
N GLN A 272 -25.05 7.36 -0.69
CA GLN A 272 -24.29 8.61 -0.63
C GLN A 272 -23.96 9.10 -2.06
N PRO A 273 -24.76 9.98 -2.64
CA PRO A 273 -24.56 10.42 -4.02
C PRO A 273 -23.32 11.34 -4.18
N GLN A 274 -22.76 11.82 -3.09
CA GLN A 274 -21.62 12.73 -3.07
C GLN A 274 -20.54 12.22 -2.13
N LEU A 275 -19.30 12.27 -2.56
CA LEU A 275 -18.13 11.91 -1.78
C LEU A 275 -17.28 13.16 -1.53
N ASP A 276 -17.17 13.56 -0.27
CA ASP A 276 -16.20 14.55 0.20
C ASP A 276 -15.29 13.94 1.27
N ALA A 277 -14.34 14.72 1.78
CA ALA A 277 -13.37 14.24 2.74
C ALA A 277 -14.02 13.75 4.05
N ASP A 278 -15.08 14.41 4.52
CA ASP A 278 -15.78 14.02 5.74
C ASP A 278 -16.60 12.74 5.54
N ALA A 279 -17.30 12.62 4.40
CA ALA A 279 -18.02 11.41 4.03
C ALA A 279 -17.08 10.21 3.88
N ALA A 280 -15.93 10.40 3.22
CA ALA A 280 -14.91 9.35 3.09
C ALA A 280 -14.34 8.94 4.46
N ARG A 281 -14.05 9.90 5.34
CA ARG A 281 -13.60 9.62 6.71
C ARG A 281 -14.68 8.88 7.51
N ALA A 282 -15.94 9.26 7.36
CA ALA A 282 -17.07 8.64 8.06
C ALA A 282 -17.19 7.15 7.69
N ILE A 283 -17.18 6.79 6.40
CA ILE A 283 -17.24 5.37 6.00
C ILE A 283 -15.99 4.60 6.40
N LEU A 284 -14.81 5.21 6.31
CA LEU A 284 -13.56 4.59 6.77
C LEU A 284 -13.44 4.51 8.30
N SER A 285 -14.37 5.09 9.04
CA SER A 285 -14.52 4.96 10.49
C SER A 285 -15.70 4.05 10.88
N ASP A 286 -16.36 3.40 9.89
CA ASP A 286 -17.56 2.60 10.12
C ASP A 286 -17.24 1.31 10.90
N GLN A 287 -17.97 1.11 11.99
CA GLN A 287 -17.94 -0.08 12.86
C GLN A 287 -19.34 -0.71 12.97
N HIS A 288 -20.16 -0.56 11.93
CA HIS A 288 -21.52 -1.09 11.95
C HIS A 288 -21.58 -2.63 12.09
N ASP A 289 -20.68 -3.33 11.41
CA ASP A 289 -20.47 -4.76 11.65
C ASP A 289 -19.51 -4.91 12.85
N ALA A 290 -19.98 -5.56 13.90
CA ALA A 290 -19.21 -5.70 15.15
C ALA A 290 -18.04 -6.69 15.02
N GLU A 291 -18.13 -7.66 14.11
CA GLU A 291 -17.13 -8.71 13.92
C GLU A 291 -16.15 -8.38 12.77
N LEU A 292 -16.68 -7.79 11.69
CA LEU A 292 -15.95 -7.56 10.45
C LEU A 292 -16.08 -6.09 9.96
N PRO A 293 -15.76 -5.10 10.82
CA PRO A 293 -15.96 -3.69 10.51
C PRO A 293 -15.01 -3.19 9.42
N ILE A 294 -15.32 -2.02 8.85
CA ILE A 294 -14.37 -1.27 8.00
C ILE A 294 -13.23 -0.69 8.86
N TYR A 295 -13.55 -0.09 10.01
CA TYR A 295 -12.57 0.43 10.96
C TYR A 295 -12.29 -0.61 12.04
N ARG A 296 -11.13 -1.23 11.97
CA ARG A 296 -10.74 -2.42 12.74
C ARG A 296 -9.91 -2.02 13.96
N LEU A 297 -10.40 -2.31 15.15
CA LEU A 297 -9.72 -1.99 16.41
C LEU A 297 -9.72 -3.14 17.42
N SER A 298 -10.41 -4.25 17.10
CA SER A 298 -10.52 -5.37 18.04
C SER A 298 -9.16 -6.03 18.25
N PRO A 299 -8.74 -6.26 19.51
CA PRO A 299 -7.57 -7.10 19.78
C PRO A 299 -7.79 -8.58 19.45
N GLN A 300 -9.04 -9.00 19.21
CA GLN A 300 -9.42 -10.34 18.78
C GLN A 300 -9.90 -10.34 17.32
N ASP A 301 -9.35 -9.46 16.50
CA ASP A 301 -9.68 -9.41 15.07
C ASP A 301 -9.38 -10.77 14.41
N PRO A 302 -10.31 -11.35 13.60
CA PRO A 302 -10.17 -12.69 13.05
C PRO A 302 -9.01 -12.85 12.06
N ASP A 303 -8.54 -11.76 11.45
CA ASP A 303 -7.39 -11.75 10.55
C ASP A 303 -6.10 -11.28 11.23
N ASP A 304 -6.13 -10.98 12.57
CA ASP A 304 -5.04 -10.37 13.33
C ASP A 304 -4.58 -9.03 12.76
N GLU A 305 -5.55 -8.20 12.38
CA GLU A 305 -5.32 -6.90 11.75
C GLU A 305 -6.10 -5.78 12.45
N ASN A 306 -5.48 -4.61 12.56
CA ASN A 306 -6.16 -3.38 12.97
C ASN A 306 -5.87 -2.25 11.99
N THR A 307 -6.79 -1.30 11.87
CA THR A 307 -6.55 -0.07 11.12
C THR A 307 -5.50 0.77 11.83
N LEU A 308 -4.31 0.87 11.23
CA LEU A 308 -3.15 1.57 11.79
C LEU A 308 -3.17 3.05 11.44
N ALA A 309 -3.65 3.39 10.24
CA ALA A 309 -3.76 4.75 9.74
C ALA A 309 -4.90 4.86 8.72
N THR A 310 -5.45 6.08 8.61
CA THR A 310 -6.37 6.45 7.53
C THR A 310 -5.83 7.69 6.83
N ALA A 311 -5.66 7.63 5.52
CA ALA A 311 -5.27 8.78 4.71
C ALA A 311 -6.45 9.30 3.89
N VAL A 312 -6.52 10.62 3.72
CA VAL A 312 -7.45 11.30 2.82
C VAL A 312 -6.66 12.26 1.94
N PHE A 313 -6.78 12.11 0.63
CA PHE A 313 -6.14 12.95 -0.37
C PHE A 313 -7.22 13.66 -1.20
N THR A 314 -7.10 14.99 -1.30
CA THR A 314 -7.91 15.80 -2.21
C THR A 314 -7.02 16.36 -3.29
N LEU A 315 -7.28 15.98 -4.54
CA LEU A 315 -6.43 16.32 -5.69
C LEU A 315 -7.14 17.39 -6.53
N GLY A 316 -6.60 18.58 -6.51
CA GLY A 316 -7.04 19.71 -7.34
C GLY A 316 -6.12 19.92 -8.55
N ALA A 317 -6.41 20.98 -9.31
CA ALA A 317 -5.65 21.31 -10.53
C ALA A 317 -4.18 21.68 -10.26
N LYS A 318 -3.86 22.21 -9.07
CA LYS A 318 -2.53 22.75 -8.74
C LYS A 318 -2.00 22.31 -7.38
N ARG A 319 -2.70 21.43 -6.70
CA ARG A 319 -2.31 20.94 -5.38
C ARG A 319 -2.92 19.59 -5.08
N VAL A 320 -2.26 18.86 -4.22
CA VAL A 320 -2.82 17.74 -3.47
C VAL A 320 -2.76 18.12 -2.00
N ASP A 321 -3.91 18.26 -1.36
CA ASP A 321 -4.01 18.37 0.10
C ASP A 321 -4.19 16.96 0.67
N TRP A 322 -3.48 16.64 1.76
CA TRP A 322 -3.60 15.32 2.39
C TRP A 322 -3.65 15.41 3.91
N GLN A 323 -4.39 14.49 4.50
CA GLN A 323 -4.55 14.31 5.94
C GLN A 323 -4.35 12.83 6.28
N VAL A 324 -3.71 12.55 7.42
CA VAL A 324 -3.54 11.20 7.96
C VAL A 324 -4.05 11.17 9.39
N PHE A 325 -4.99 10.27 9.65
CA PHE A 325 -5.63 10.07 10.95
C PHE A 325 -5.09 8.79 11.59
N GLY A 326 -4.93 8.83 12.91
CA GLY A 326 -4.63 7.69 13.76
C GLY A 326 -5.88 7.17 14.47
N LEU A 327 -5.75 6.94 15.79
CA LEU A 327 -6.88 6.55 16.65
C LEU A 327 -7.90 7.68 16.83
N ASP A 328 -7.42 8.92 16.88
CA ASP A 328 -8.30 10.08 16.84
C ASP A 328 -8.85 10.22 15.41
N ARG A 329 -10.18 10.19 15.30
CA ARG A 329 -10.89 10.28 14.02
C ARG A 329 -11.36 11.69 13.70
N ASP A 330 -11.30 12.60 14.65
CA ASP A 330 -11.76 13.99 14.51
C ASP A 330 -10.61 14.93 14.16
N GLU A 331 -9.40 14.64 14.64
CA GLU A 331 -8.21 15.44 14.39
C GLU A 331 -7.14 14.64 13.60
N ALA A 332 -6.67 15.22 12.50
CA ALA A 332 -5.59 14.62 11.72
C ALA A 332 -4.28 14.62 12.53
N ALA A 333 -3.68 13.46 12.69
CA ALA A 333 -2.36 13.32 13.31
C ALA A 333 -1.28 14.05 12.48
N TRP A 334 -1.43 14.04 11.16
CA TRP A 334 -0.55 14.72 10.21
C TRP A 334 -1.33 15.25 9.02
N GLN A 335 -0.90 16.37 8.48
CA GLN A 335 -1.43 16.94 7.24
C GLN A 335 -0.31 17.61 6.45
N GLY A 336 -0.54 17.79 5.16
CA GLY A 336 0.40 18.48 4.29
C GLY A 336 -0.15 18.73 2.90
N ARG A 337 0.72 19.25 2.04
CA ARG A 337 0.38 19.65 0.68
C ARG A 337 1.54 19.36 -0.26
N VAL A 338 1.19 18.99 -1.49
CA VAL A 338 2.07 19.02 -2.68
C VAL A 338 1.48 20.03 -3.66
N SER A 339 2.31 20.92 -4.25
CA SER A 339 1.89 21.99 -5.16
C SER A 339 2.96 22.28 -6.21
#